data_2166d6bdbaedee41fce9525df3993604
#
_entry.id   2166d6bdbaedee41fce9525df3993604
#
_cell.length_a   1.000
_cell.length_b   1.000
_cell.length_c   1.000
_cell.angle_alpha   90.00
_cell.angle_beta   90.00
_cell.angle_gamma   90.00
#
_symmetry.space_group_name_H-M   'P 1'
#
loop_
_entity.id
_entity.type
_entity.pdbx_description
1 polymer ?
#
loop_
_entity_poly.entity_id
_entity_poly.type
_entity_poly.pdbx_seq_one_letter_code
_entity_poly.pdbx_strand_id
1 'polypeptide(L)'
;MLKVLLLSDFTSAYSRLLLKGFLRYSMEVGNWRFYRIPLSREDFNDEKAIETVIDIAQRWGADAIMGQLSEVNTERLRSIGIPVILQNYTNRVDGISNITGDYYGTGEMAANYFLRKGYTNFAFYGTSDTIWSREREEGFCTRLAEVGQHAYIYNEESNIRYGSTSDQQTLQAWLQQLPHPTALFACDDVFALRITEVCGISNIQVPQDLAVLGVDNDEILCNMSDPPLSSIVLDV
;
A
#
# COMPACT_ATOMS: atom_id res chain seq x y z
N MET A 1 -3.49 -32.51 -1.46
CA MET A 1 -3.76 -31.26 -2.21
C MET A 1 -4.14 -30.21 -1.17
N LEU A 2 -3.31 -29.17 -1.00
CA LEU A 2 -3.49 -28.14 0.02
C LEU A 2 -4.68 -27.22 -0.35
N LYS A 3 -5.56 -26.95 0.59
CA LYS A 3 -6.72 -26.08 0.41
C LYS A 3 -6.47 -24.75 1.16
N VAL A 4 -6.31 -23.67 0.41
CA VAL A 4 -6.00 -22.34 0.96
C VAL A 4 -7.18 -21.41 0.79
N LEU A 5 -7.68 -20.88 1.91
CA LEU A 5 -8.72 -19.86 1.92
C LEU A 5 -8.06 -18.48 1.79
N LEU A 6 -8.51 -17.69 0.81
CA LEU A 6 -7.99 -16.35 0.54
C LEU A 6 -9.01 -15.28 0.94
N LEU A 7 -8.63 -14.42 1.89
CA LEU A 7 -9.44 -13.30 2.37
C LEU A 7 -8.87 -12.00 1.78
N SER A 8 -9.16 -11.74 0.52
CA SER A 8 -8.69 -10.54 -0.19
C SER A 8 -9.59 -10.24 -1.39
N ASP A 9 -9.73 -8.98 -1.72
CA ASP A 9 -10.46 -8.52 -2.89
C ASP A 9 -9.63 -8.53 -4.19
N PHE A 10 -8.29 -8.55 -4.09
CA PHE A 10 -7.34 -8.48 -5.21
C PHE A 10 -7.52 -7.25 -6.11
N THR A 11 -7.97 -6.13 -5.55
CA THR A 11 -8.20 -4.90 -6.32
C THR A 11 -6.92 -4.14 -6.61
N SER A 12 -5.94 -4.17 -5.70
CA SER A 12 -4.65 -3.51 -5.89
C SER A 12 -3.69 -4.29 -6.81
N ALA A 13 -2.75 -3.58 -7.45
CA ALA A 13 -1.66 -4.21 -8.22
C ALA A 13 -0.84 -5.16 -7.35
N TYR A 14 -0.46 -4.70 -6.15
CA TYR A 14 0.27 -5.52 -5.17
C TYR A 14 -0.43 -6.83 -4.82
N SER A 15 -1.72 -6.80 -4.48
CA SER A 15 -2.47 -8.01 -4.12
C SER A 15 -2.61 -8.98 -5.30
N ARG A 16 -2.71 -8.47 -6.54
CA ARG A 16 -2.71 -9.32 -7.75
C ARG A 16 -1.35 -9.96 -8.01
N LEU A 17 -0.23 -9.23 -7.78
CA LEU A 17 1.13 -9.77 -7.91
C LEU A 17 1.37 -10.84 -6.86
N LEU A 18 0.97 -10.61 -5.62
CA LEU A 18 1.07 -11.59 -4.53
C LEU A 18 0.29 -12.88 -4.87
N LEU A 19 -0.94 -12.76 -5.37
CA LEU A 19 -1.71 -13.93 -5.83
C LEU A 19 -1.01 -14.67 -6.96
N LYS A 20 -0.41 -13.94 -7.92
CA LYS A 20 0.37 -14.54 -9.01
C LYS A 20 1.55 -15.35 -8.48
N GLY A 21 2.24 -14.83 -7.44
CA GLY A 21 3.31 -15.54 -6.74
C GLY A 21 2.81 -16.85 -6.10
N PHE A 22 1.68 -16.81 -5.40
CA PHE A 22 1.07 -18.03 -4.82
C PHE A 22 0.68 -19.06 -5.86
N LEU A 23 0.06 -18.63 -6.94
CA LEU A 23 -0.33 -19.55 -8.03
C LEU A 23 0.90 -20.20 -8.66
N ARG A 24 1.96 -19.43 -8.91
CA ARG A 24 3.22 -19.94 -9.44
C ARG A 24 3.84 -20.99 -8.50
N TYR A 25 3.98 -20.64 -7.21
CA TYR A 25 4.53 -21.55 -6.21
C TYR A 25 3.70 -22.82 -6.07
N SER A 26 2.37 -22.71 -6.10
CA SER A 26 1.48 -23.85 -6.00
C SER A 26 1.66 -24.84 -7.18
N MET A 27 1.98 -24.32 -8.38
CA MET A 27 2.26 -25.17 -9.55
C MET A 27 3.62 -25.88 -9.44
N GLU A 28 4.58 -25.28 -8.75
CA GLU A 28 5.92 -25.85 -8.55
C GLU A 28 5.96 -26.93 -7.46
N VAL A 29 5.23 -26.73 -6.34
CA VAL A 29 5.32 -27.62 -5.16
C VAL A 29 4.17 -28.61 -5.03
N GLY A 30 3.15 -28.51 -5.84
CA GLY A 30 1.98 -29.39 -5.82
C GLY A 30 0.67 -28.63 -5.84
N ASN A 31 -0.27 -29.07 -6.63
CA ASN A 31 -1.53 -28.39 -6.92
C ASN A 31 -2.30 -28.00 -5.64
N TRP A 32 -2.33 -26.70 -5.32
CA TRP A 32 -3.17 -26.16 -4.28
C TRP A 32 -4.56 -25.85 -4.84
N ARG A 33 -5.57 -25.88 -3.98
CA ARG A 33 -6.90 -25.34 -4.27
C ARG A 33 -7.10 -24.05 -3.49
N PHE A 34 -7.59 -23.04 -4.19
CA PHE A 34 -7.91 -21.76 -3.58
C PHE A 34 -9.43 -21.57 -3.54
N TYR A 35 -9.90 -21.07 -2.41
CA TYR A 35 -11.26 -20.56 -2.24
C TYR A 35 -11.16 -19.09 -1.81
N ARG A 36 -11.76 -18.19 -2.57
CA ARG A 36 -11.72 -16.77 -2.28
C ARG A 36 -13.00 -16.31 -1.57
N ILE A 37 -12.82 -15.60 -0.45
CA ILE A 37 -13.87 -14.80 0.19
C ILE A 37 -13.44 -13.34 0.04
N PRO A 38 -14.12 -12.53 -0.78
CA PRO A 38 -13.81 -11.12 -0.90
C PRO A 38 -14.32 -10.40 0.35
N LEU A 39 -13.41 -10.02 1.23
CA LEU A 39 -13.70 -9.15 2.37
C LEU A 39 -13.33 -7.72 1.99
N SER A 40 -14.20 -6.78 2.29
CA SER A 40 -13.91 -5.36 2.23
C SER A 40 -13.13 -4.93 3.50
N ARG A 41 -12.55 -3.72 3.47
CA ARG A 41 -11.85 -3.17 4.63
C ARG A 41 -12.75 -3.05 5.87
N GLU A 42 -14.04 -2.81 5.67
CA GLU A 42 -15.05 -2.72 6.72
C GLU A 42 -15.31 -4.09 7.37
N ASP A 43 -15.25 -5.17 6.58
CA ASP A 43 -15.48 -6.53 7.04
C ASP A 43 -14.37 -7.06 7.95
N PHE A 44 -13.16 -6.47 7.93
CA PHE A 44 -12.03 -6.95 8.75
C PHE A 44 -12.31 -6.92 10.25
N ASN A 45 -13.20 -6.04 10.69
CA ASN A 45 -13.62 -5.90 12.08
C ASN A 45 -15.04 -6.45 12.33
N ASP A 46 -15.76 -6.93 11.30
CA ASP A 46 -17.11 -7.44 11.45
C ASP A 46 -17.10 -8.87 11.97
N GLU A 47 -17.72 -9.09 13.14
CA GLU A 47 -17.85 -10.42 13.76
C GLU A 47 -18.64 -11.40 12.91
N LYS A 48 -19.69 -10.94 12.19
CA LYS A 48 -20.49 -11.80 11.33
C LYS A 48 -19.75 -12.25 10.10
N ALA A 49 -18.92 -11.36 9.52
CA ALA A 49 -18.07 -11.71 8.41
C ALA A 49 -17.09 -12.81 8.81
N ILE A 50 -16.48 -12.71 10.00
CA ILE A 50 -15.52 -13.72 10.49
C ILE A 50 -16.20 -15.05 10.81
N GLU A 51 -17.43 -15.07 11.35
CA GLU A 51 -18.18 -16.30 11.58
C GLU A 51 -18.47 -17.02 10.26
N THR A 52 -18.79 -16.28 9.20
CA THR A 52 -18.95 -16.83 7.86
C THR A 52 -17.65 -17.44 7.33
N VAL A 53 -16.52 -16.78 7.55
CA VAL A 53 -15.18 -17.29 7.18
C VAL A 53 -14.90 -18.60 7.91
N ILE A 54 -15.14 -18.65 9.22
CA ILE A 54 -14.92 -19.87 10.05
C ILE A 54 -15.77 -21.03 9.54
N ASP A 55 -17.05 -20.80 9.30
CA ASP A 55 -17.98 -21.82 8.82
C ASP A 55 -17.55 -22.36 7.44
N ILE A 56 -17.15 -21.48 6.51
CA ILE A 56 -16.65 -21.89 5.20
C ILE A 56 -15.34 -22.65 5.36
N ALA A 57 -14.41 -22.17 6.18
CA ALA A 57 -13.11 -22.82 6.39
C ALA A 57 -13.28 -24.25 6.89
N GLN A 58 -14.16 -24.46 7.86
CA GLN A 58 -14.43 -25.79 8.45
C GLN A 58 -15.16 -26.70 7.46
N ARG A 59 -16.23 -26.24 6.81
CA ARG A 59 -17.02 -27.04 5.86
C ARG A 59 -16.23 -27.41 4.62
N TRP A 60 -15.40 -26.50 4.12
CA TRP A 60 -14.55 -26.76 2.95
C TRP A 60 -13.31 -27.58 3.32
N GLY A 61 -12.96 -27.61 4.60
CA GLY A 61 -11.77 -28.30 5.13
C GLY A 61 -10.50 -27.56 4.67
N ALA A 62 -10.42 -26.25 4.99
CA ALA A 62 -9.26 -25.45 4.68
C ALA A 62 -8.03 -25.91 5.49
N ASP A 63 -6.89 -26.03 4.85
CA ASP A 63 -5.61 -26.36 5.49
C ASP A 63 -4.84 -25.11 5.92
N ALA A 64 -5.13 -23.95 5.31
CA ALA A 64 -4.57 -22.64 5.67
C ALA A 64 -5.51 -21.50 5.29
N ILE A 65 -5.39 -20.39 6.00
CA ILE A 65 -6.09 -19.13 5.72
C ILE A 65 -5.04 -18.05 5.48
N MET A 66 -5.25 -17.26 4.44
CA MET A 66 -4.37 -16.13 4.09
C MET A 66 -5.19 -14.90 3.78
N GLY A 67 -4.79 -13.75 4.32
CA GLY A 67 -5.49 -12.50 4.01
C GLY A 67 -5.27 -11.39 5.02
N GLN A 68 -6.25 -10.50 5.06
CA GLN A 68 -6.24 -9.29 5.90
C GLN A 68 -7.31 -9.44 6.97
N LEU A 69 -6.92 -9.23 8.23
CA LEU A 69 -7.81 -9.38 9.38
C LEU A 69 -7.37 -8.43 10.51
N SER A 70 -8.31 -8.02 11.35
CA SER A 70 -7.99 -7.40 12.63
C SER A 70 -7.31 -8.39 13.55
N GLU A 71 -6.60 -7.90 14.56
CA GLU A 71 -5.96 -8.74 15.56
C GLU A 71 -6.98 -9.64 16.27
N VAL A 72 -8.12 -9.09 16.68
CA VAL A 72 -9.20 -9.84 17.36
C VAL A 72 -9.74 -10.99 16.48
N ASN A 73 -10.02 -10.70 15.21
CA ASN A 73 -10.53 -11.71 14.29
C ASN A 73 -9.48 -12.75 13.92
N THR A 74 -8.21 -12.37 13.94
CA THR A 74 -7.09 -13.29 13.74
C THR A 74 -7.01 -14.32 14.87
N GLU A 75 -7.15 -13.90 16.15
CA GLU A 75 -7.18 -14.83 17.29
C GLU A 75 -8.39 -15.78 17.24
N ARG A 76 -9.54 -15.31 16.80
CA ARG A 76 -10.72 -16.18 16.58
C ARG A 76 -10.44 -17.26 15.53
N LEU A 77 -9.79 -16.91 14.40
CA LEU A 77 -9.41 -17.89 13.39
C LEU A 77 -8.33 -18.87 13.89
N ARG A 78 -7.38 -18.40 14.67
CA ARG A 78 -6.38 -19.29 15.28
C ARG A 78 -7.02 -20.34 16.19
N SER A 79 -8.08 -19.98 16.92
CA SER A 79 -8.76 -20.89 17.85
C SER A 79 -9.38 -22.11 17.18
N ILE A 80 -9.63 -22.09 15.87
CA ILE A 80 -10.13 -23.24 15.12
C ILE A 80 -9.03 -24.20 14.64
N GLY A 81 -7.75 -23.91 14.97
CA GLY A 81 -6.61 -24.77 14.68
C GLY A 81 -6.12 -24.74 13.23
N ILE A 82 -6.58 -23.81 12.39
CA ILE A 82 -6.13 -23.64 11.02
C ILE A 82 -5.00 -22.59 10.99
N PRO A 83 -3.83 -22.87 10.37
CA PRO A 83 -2.77 -21.87 10.20
C PRO A 83 -3.26 -20.63 9.48
N VAL A 84 -2.89 -19.45 10.03
CA VAL A 84 -3.23 -18.14 9.46
C VAL A 84 -1.96 -17.41 9.07
N ILE A 85 -1.96 -16.84 7.85
CA ILE A 85 -0.90 -15.97 7.34
C ILE A 85 -1.55 -14.64 7.00
N LEU A 86 -1.00 -13.56 7.53
CA LEU A 86 -1.56 -12.22 7.37
C LEU A 86 -0.78 -11.37 6.38
N GLN A 87 -1.52 -10.58 5.64
CA GLN A 87 -1.00 -9.45 4.86
C GLN A 87 -1.82 -8.21 5.27
N ASN A 88 -1.55 -7.71 6.46
CA ASN A 88 -2.35 -6.62 7.03
C ASN A 88 -1.95 -5.24 6.50
N TYR A 89 -2.95 -4.37 6.39
CA TYR A 89 -2.78 -2.98 5.99
C TYR A 89 -2.41 -2.07 7.15
N THR A 90 -2.93 -2.30 8.33
CA THR A 90 -2.74 -1.40 9.47
C THR A 90 -1.46 -1.68 10.24
N ASN A 91 -1.30 -2.91 10.71
CA ASN A 91 -0.15 -3.33 11.50
C ASN A 91 0.17 -4.81 11.26
N ARG A 92 1.38 -5.22 11.56
CA ARG A 92 1.73 -6.63 11.73
C ARG A 92 1.12 -7.13 13.04
N VAL A 93 0.74 -8.40 13.07
CA VAL A 93 0.24 -9.05 14.28
C VAL A 93 1.33 -9.96 14.84
N ASP A 94 1.70 -9.78 16.09
CA ASP A 94 2.74 -10.55 16.75
C ASP A 94 2.33 -12.02 16.92
N GLY A 95 3.31 -12.91 16.83
CA GLY A 95 3.10 -14.36 17.00
C GLY A 95 2.38 -15.05 15.85
N ILE A 96 2.18 -14.37 14.71
CA ILE A 96 1.59 -14.88 13.48
C ILE A 96 2.52 -14.60 12.31
N SER A 97 2.49 -15.47 11.30
CA SER A 97 3.23 -15.21 10.07
C SER A 97 2.62 -14.03 9.31
N ASN A 98 3.42 -12.99 9.07
CA ASN A 98 3.03 -11.83 8.27
C ASN A 98 3.77 -11.84 6.94
N ILE A 99 3.06 -11.61 5.85
CA ILE A 99 3.66 -11.27 4.55
C ILE A 99 3.79 -9.77 4.49
N THR A 100 4.99 -9.29 4.26
CA THR A 100 5.31 -7.86 4.23
C THR A 100 6.41 -7.59 3.21
N GLY A 101 6.39 -6.41 2.58
CA GLY A 101 7.51 -5.92 1.79
C GLY A 101 8.54 -5.19 2.65
N ASP A 102 9.67 -4.88 2.04
CA ASP A 102 10.65 -3.94 2.61
C ASP A 102 10.19 -2.50 2.35
N TYR A 103 9.22 -2.05 3.14
CA TYR A 103 8.63 -0.72 2.98
C TYR A 103 9.61 0.38 3.38
N TYR A 104 10.39 0.16 4.44
CA TYR A 104 11.42 1.09 4.88
C TYR A 104 12.51 1.26 3.81
N GLY A 105 13.07 0.18 3.29
CA GLY A 105 14.06 0.22 2.22
C GLY A 105 13.52 0.83 0.92
N THR A 106 12.21 0.69 0.65
CA THR A 106 11.55 1.39 -0.47
C THR A 106 11.60 2.91 -0.28
N GLY A 107 11.36 3.41 0.95
CA GLY A 107 11.52 4.82 1.30
C GLY A 107 12.94 5.33 1.12
N GLU A 108 13.94 4.58 1.61
CA GLU A 108 15.36 4.91 1.40
C GLU A 108 15.71 4.94 -0.09
N MET A 109 15.18 4.01 -0.89
CA MET A 109 15.40 3.97 -2.34
C MET A 109 14.87 5.22 -3.02
N ALA A 110 13.67 5.68 -2.65
CA ALA A 110 13.07 6.91 -3.17
C ALA A 110 13.95 8.14 -2.84
N ALA A 111 14.38 8.27 -1.59
CA ALA A 111 15.28 9.35 -1.17
C ALA A 111 16.60 9.34 -1.95
N ASN A 112 17.24 8.17 -2.06
CA ASN A 112 18.48 8.01 -2.82
C ASN A 112 18.30 8.33 -4.31
N TYR A 113 17.14 7.97 -4.91
CA TYR A 113 16.84 8.32 -6.29
C TYR A 113 16.79 9.83 -6.50
N PHE A 114 16.06 10.56 -5.68
CA PHE A 114 15.95 12.01 -5.78
C PHE A 114 17.25 12.75 -5.46
N LEU A 115 17.99 12.30 -4.44
CA LEU A 115 19.32 12.84 -4.10
C LEU A 115 20.30 12.71 -5.28
N ARG A 116 20.32 11.55 -5.95
CA ARG A 116 21.15 11.35 -7.16
C ARG A 116 20.73 12.21 -8.34
N LYS A 117 19.45 12.59 -8.42
CA LYS A 117 18.95 13.54 -9.42
C LYS A 117 19.26 15.00 -9.10
N GLY A 118 19.82 15.29 -7.91
CA GLY A 118 20.22 16.63 -7.50
C GLY A 118 19.11 17.49 -6.90
N TYR A 119 17.99 16.90 -6.51
CA TYR A 119 16.95 17.64 -5.77
C TYR A 119 17.44 18.05 -4.39
N THR A 120 16.97 19.21 -3.93
CA THR A 120 17.26 19.79 -2.61
C THR A 120 16.00 20.08 -1.79
N ASN A 121 14.82 20.01 -2.40
CA ASN A 121 13.54 20.10 -1.70
C ASN A 121 12.80 18.77 -1.88
N PHE A 122 12.30 18.24 -0.78
CA PHE A 122 11.67 16.93 -0.72
C PHE A 122 10.33 17.00 -0.03
N ALA A 123 9.38 16.22 -0.53
CA ALA A 123 8.07 16.07 0.08
C ALA A 123 7.65 14.60 0.12
N PHE A 124 6.84 14.24 1.09
CA PHE A 124 6.17 12.95 1.18
C PHE A 124 4.66 13.15 1.26
N TYR A 125 3.93 12.34 0.52
CA TYR A 125 2.48 12.30 0.54
C TYR A 125 1.98 10.88 0.79
N GLY A 126 1.21 10.69 1.85
CA GLY A 126 0.73 9.37 2.24
C GLY A 126 -0.40 9.40 3.24
N THR A 127 -0.49 8.34 4.04
CA THR A 127 -1.49 8.17 5.11
C THR A 127 -0.86 7.50 6.32
N SER A 128 -1.27 7.90 7.52
CA SER A 128 -0.87 7.23 8.77
C SER A 128 -1.58 5.90 9.00
N ASP A 129 -2.63 5.58 8.23
CA ASP A 129 -3.49 4.42 8.45
C ASP A 129 -2.85 3.10 8.05
N THR A 130 -1.87 3.14 7.14
CA THR A 130 -1.32 1.93 6.57
C THR A 130 0.16 1.77 6.92
N ILE A 131 0.54 0.53 7.22
CA ILE A 131 1.92 0.23 7.64
C ILE A 131 2.94 0.56 6.54
N TRP A 132 2.62 0.27 5.28
CA TRP A 132 3.55 0.55 4.18
C TRP A 132 3.78 2.05 3.98
N SER A 133 2.76 2.90 4.17
CA SER A 133 2.92 4.34 4.08
C SER A 133 3.80 4.89 5.19
N ARG A 134 3.55 4.47 6.45
CA ARG A 134 4.36 4.90 7.60
C ARG A 134 5.84 4.49 7.47
N GLU A 135 6.10 3.23 7.11
CA GLU A 135 7.48 2.74 6.98
C GLU A 135 8.19 3.33 5.77
N ARG A 136 7.47 3.59 4.64
CA ARG A 136 8.03 4.31 3.49
C ARG A 136 8.37 5.76 3.86
N GLU A 137 7.50 6.44 4.60
CA GLU A 137 7.78 7.78 5.14
C GLU A 137 9.02 7.76 6.04
N GLU A 138 9.08 6.83 7.00
CA GLU A 138 10.19 6.70 7.93
C GLU A 138 11.52 6.48 7.20
N GLY A 139 11.59 5.53 6.28
CA GLY A 139 12.80 5.26 5.49
C GLY A 139 13.21 6.44 4.62
N PHE A 140 12.25 7.13 3.99
CA PHE A 140 12.50 8.32 3.19
C PHE A 140 13.08 9.47 4.03
N CYS A 141 12.43 9.79 5.16
CA CYS A 141 12.85 10.85 6.06
C CYS A 141 14.18 10.56 6.75
N THR A 142 14.40 9.32 7.20
CA THR A 142 15.66 8.92 7.84
C THR A 142 16.81 9.07 6.86
N ARG A 143 16.67 8.59 5.62
CA ARG A 143 17.71 8.69 4.60
C ARG A 143 18.04 10.15 4.22
N LEU A 144 17.03 11.02 4.16
CA LEU A 144 17.24 12.46 3.93
C LEU A 144 17.96 13.11 5.12
N ALA A 145 17.60 12.76 6.36
CA ALA A 145 18.21 13.30 7.56
C ALA A 145 19.70 12.96 7.66
N GLU A 146 20.13 11.77 7.22
CA GLU A 146 21.54 11.36 7.17
C GLU A 146 22.42 12.30 6.32
N VAL A 147 21.83 12.99 5.35
CA VAL A 147 22.53 13.96 4.49
C VAL A 147 22.18 15.41 4.81
N GLY A 148 21.56 15.65 5.97
CA GLY A 148 21.21 16.99 6.45
C GLY A 148 20.01 17.61 5.72
N GLN A 149 19.17 16.80 5.07
CA GLN A 149 17.95 17.22 4.38
C GLN A 149 16.71 16.81 5.18
N HIS A 150 15.56 17.39 4.84
CA HIS A 150 14.26 17.03 5.42
C HIS A 150 13.16 17.08 4.35
N ALA A 151 12.03 16.45 4.63
CA ALA A 151 10.87 16.45 3.76
C ALA A 151 9.69 17.22 4.35
N TYR A 152 8.90 17.86 3.50
CA TYR A 152 7.57 18.35 3.83
C TYR A 152 6.60 17.17 3.81
N ILE A 153 5.91 16.92 4.92
CA ILE A 153 5.03 15.74 5.07
C ILE A 153 3.58 16.17 4.98
N TYR A 154 2.81 15.43 4.19
CA TYR A 154 1.36 15.50 4.19
C TYR A 154 0.78 14.08 4.29
N ASN A 155 0.15 13.79 5.42
CA ASN A 155 -0.59 12.55 5.63
C ASN A 155 -2.09 12.83 5.62
N GLU A 156 -2.82 12.08 4.80
CA GLU A 156 -4.28 12.13 4.79
C GLU A 156 -4.85 11.56 6.08
N GLU A 157 -5.90 12.21 6.57
CA GLU A 157 -6.65 11.70 7.72
C GLU A 157 -7.62 10.58 7.30
N SER A 158 -7.78 9.58 8.17
CA SER A 158 -8.58 8.36 7.94
C SER A 158 -10.04 8.58 7.55
N ASN A 159 -10.58 9.77 7.80
CA ASN A 159 -12.00 10.08 7.59
C ASN A 159 -12.27 10.88 6.31
N ILE A 160 -11.23 11.16 5.52
CA ILE A 160 -11.40 11.91 4.29
C ILE A 160 -11.96 10.99 3.22
N ARG A 161 -13.17 11.30 2.74
CA ARG A 161 -13.71 10.64 1.54
C ARG A 161 -12.91 11.10 0.34
N TYR A 162 -12.21 10.19 -0.31
CA TYR A 162 -11.55 10.44 -1.58
C TYR A 162 -12.46 11.22 -2.52
N GLY A 163 -11.95 12.36 -3.03
CA GLY A 163 -12.67 13.18 -3.99
C GLY A 163 -13.67 14.19 -3.40
N SER A 164 -13.67 14.42 -2.08
CA SER A 164 -14.44 15.57 -1.56
C SER A 164 -13.75 16.87 -1.98
N THR A 165 -14.56 17.91 -2.28
CA THR A 165 -14.04 19.22 -2.71
C THR A 165 -13.13 19.86 -1.65
N SER A 166 -13.45 19.69 -0.37
CA SER A 166 -12.66 20.22 0.74
C SER A 166 -11.28 19.58 0.84
N ASP A 167 -11.20 18.29 0.62
CA ASP A 167 -9.97 17.50 0.62
C ASP A 167 -9.04 17.89 -0.54
N GLN A 168 -9.60 18.03 -1.74
CA GLN A 168 -8.85 18.50 -2.91
C GLN A 168 -8.29 19.91 -2.71
N GLN A 169 -9.06 20.83 -2.12
CA GLN A 169 -8.61 22.20 -1.83
C GLN A 169 -7.47 22.22 -0.80
N THR A 170 -7.54 21.37 0.23
CA THR A 170 -6.49 21.29 1.25
C THR A 170 -5.17 20.77 0.65
N LEU A 171 -5.25 19.72 -0.15
CA LEU A 171 -4.07 19.18 -0.86
C LEU A 171 -3.49 20.21 -1.83
N GLN A 172 -4.34 20.90 -2.60
CA GLN A 172 -3.92 21.97 -3.50
C GLN A 172 -3.18 23.10 -2.75
N ALA A 173 -3.73 23.56 -1.62
CA ALA A 173 -3.11 24.60 -0.81
C ALA A 173 -1.75 24.18 -0.26
N TRP A 174 -1.60 22.92 0.15
CA TRP A 174 -0.32 22.39 0.59
C TRP A 174 0.70 22.34 -0.56
N LEU A 175 0.34 21.82 -1.73
CA LEU A 175 1.23 21.75 -2.89
C LEU A 175 1.72 23.14 -3.33
N GLN A 176 0.87 24.17 -3.27
CA GLN A 176 1.24 25.55 -3.61
C GLN A 176 2.24 26.19 -2.63
N GLN A 177 2.39 25.66 -1.42
CA GLN A 177 3.34 26.14 -0.42
C GLN A 177 4.73 25.49 -0.55
N LEU A 178 4.84 24.42 -1.33
CA LEU A 178 6.13 23.75 -1.53
C LEU A 178 7.07 24.63 -2.35
N PRO A 179 8.38 24.66 -2.01
CA PRO A 179 9.37 25.31 -2.85
C PRO A 179 9.54 24.57 -4.18
N HIS A 180 9.88 25.29 -5.26
CA HIS A 180 10.10 24.70 -6.57
C HIS A 180 11.59 24.74 -6.98
N PRO A 181 12.13 23.69 -7.62
CA PRO A 181 11.51 22.37 -7.81
C PRO A 181 11.53 21.53 -6.54
N THR A 182 10.48 20.75 -6.31
CA THR A 182 10.39 19.76 -5.23
C THR A 182 10.28 18.33 -5.79
N ALA A 183 10.96 17.39 -5.15
CA ALA A 183 10.81 15.96 -5.39
C ALA A 183 9.81 15.36 -4.38
N LEU A 184 8.67 14.89 -4.85
CA LEU A 184 7.60 14.34 -4.03
C LEU A 184 7.57 12.82 -4.18
N PHE A 185 7.70 12.14 -3.04
CA PHE A 185 7.49 10.71 -2.91
C PHE A 185 6.07 10.44 -2.39
N ALA A 186 5.24 9.81 -3.21
CA ALA A 186 3.91 9.35 -2.82
C ALA A 186 3.97 7.92 -2.30
N CYS A 187 3.17 7.61 -1.28
CA CYS A 187 3.24 6.30 -0.63
C CYS A 187 2.87 5.12 -1.55
N ASP A 188 2.07 5.36 -2.60
CA ASP A 188 1.80 4.41 -3.69
C ASP A 188 1.36 5.15 -4.97
N ASP A 189 1.02 4.40 -6.03
CA ASP A 189 0.63 4.98 -7.32
C ASP A 189 -0.76 5.63 -7.29
N VAL A 190 -1.66 5.22 -6.40
CA VAL A 190 -2.97 5.87 -6.22
C VAL A 190 -2.77 7.28 -5.68
N PHE A 191 -1.92 7.43 -4.66
CA PHE A 191 -1.54 8.73 -4.10
C PHE A 191 -0.75 9.58 -5.12
N ALA A 192 0.16 8.95 -5.90
CA ALA A 192 0.91 9.64 -6.95
C ALA A 192 -0.01 10.19 -8.04
N LEU A 193 -0.96 9.40 -8.53
CA LEU A 193 -1.94 9.83 -9.52
C LEU A 193 -2.74 11.03 -9.01
N ARG A 194 -3.20 10.97 -7.76
CA ARG A 194 -3.94 12.08 -7.16
C ARG A 194 -3.15 13.38 -7.11
N ILE A 195 -1.85 13.32 -6.82
CA ILE A 195 -0.97 14.50 -6.88
C ILE A 195 -0.95 15.08 -8.30
N THR A 196 -0.77 14.25 -9.33
CA THR A 196 -0.70 14.74 -10.71
C THR A 196 -2.03 15.32 -11.19
N GLU A 197 -3.17 14.75 -10.77
CA GLU A 197 -4.50 15.30 -11.03
C GLU A 197 -4.67 16.70 -10.41
N VAL A 198 -4.26 16.87 -9.13
CA VAL A 198 -4.31 18.18 -8.46
C VAL A 198 -3.33 19.17 -9.09
N CYS A 199 -2.14 18.73 -9.50
CA CYS A 199 -1.20 19.57 -10.23
C CYS A 199 -1.80 20.10 -11.53
N GLY A 200 -2.49 19.25 -12.29
CA GLY A 200 -3.13 19.62 -13.56
C GLY A 200 -4.16 20.74 -13.43
N ILE A 201 -4.94 20.75 -12.35
CA ILE A 201 -5.93 21.84 -12.09
C ILE A 201 -5.33 23.06 -11.39
N SER A 202 -4.09 22.96 -10.87
CA SER A 202 -3.41 23.99 -10.09
C SER A 202 -2.32 24.75 -10.87
N ASN A 203 -2.13 24.41 -12.16
CA ASN A 203 -1.03 24.90 -13.00
C ASN A 203 0.37 24.62 -12.40
N ILE A 204 0.54 23.54 -11.68
CA ILE A 204 1.86 23.06 -11.20
C ILE A 204 2.40 22.10 -12.26
N GLN A 205 3.57 22.40 -12.83
CA GLN A 205 4.15 21.61 -13.90
C GLN A 205 4.86 20.35 -13.35
N VAL A 206 4.44 19.18 -13.85
CA VAL A 206 5.11 17.91 -13.56
C VAL A 206 5.93 17.50 -14.80
N PRO A 207 7.25 17.28 -14.70
CA PRO A 207 8.06 17.23 -13.47
C PRO A 207 8.79 18.54 -13.13
N GLN A 208 8.57 19.67 -13.84
CA GLN A 208 9.41 20.88 -13.73
C GLN A 208 9.31 21.56 -12.37
N ASP A 209 8.10 21.75 -11.86
CA ASP A 209 7.87 22.33 -10.53
C ASP A 209 7.84 21.24 -9.45
N LEU A 210 7.25 20.10 -9.78
CA LEU A 210 7.06 18.98 -8.86
C LEU A 210 7.35 17.64 -9.56
N ALA A 211 8.45 16.99 -9.21
CA ALA A 211 8.71 15.62 -9.67
C ALA A 211 8.01 14.62 -8.76
N VAL A 212 7.19 13.74 -9.32
CA VAL A 212 6.39 12.76 -8.57
C VAL A 212 6.93 11.34 -8.78
N LEU A 213 7.07 10.59 -7.69
CA LEU A 213 7.46 9.18 -7.68
C LEU A 213 6.46 8.39 -6.85
N GLY A 214 5.84 7.38 -7.46
CA GLY A 214 4.95 6.42 -6.82
C GLY A 214 5.64 5.10 -6.47
N VAL A 215 4.84 4.13 -6.06
CA VAL A 215 5.25 2.74 -5.77
C VAL A 215 4.13 1.81 -6.22
N ASP A 216 4.47 0.59 -6.56
CA ASP A 216 3.71 -0.58 -7.01
C ASP A 216 3.79 -0.79 -8.53
N ASN A 217 4.13 0.22 -9.31
CA ASN A 217 4.19 0.20 -10.77
C ASN A 217 2.88 -0.36 -11.39
N ASP A 218 1.73 0.14 -10.90
CA ASP A 218 0.44 -0.20 -11.50
C ASP A 218 0.36 0.44 -12.89
N GLU A 219 0.48 -0.42 -13.91
CA GLU A 219 0.53 0.00 -15.32
C GLU A 219 -0.66 0.89 -15.71
N ILE A 220 -1.84 0.60 -15.17
CA ILE A 220 -3.04 1.38 -15.48
C ILE A 220 -2.93 2.78 -14.90
N LEU A 221 -2.59 2.88 -13.61
CA LEU A 221 -2.49 4.16 -12.91
C LEU A 221 -1.32 5.00 -13.47
N CYS A 222 -0.17 4.35 -13.70
CA CYS A 222 1.00 5.04 -14.26
C CYS A 222 0.74 5.63 -15.63
N ASN A 223 0.01 4.91 -16.50
CA ASN A 223 -0.32 5.40 -17.85
C ASN A 223 -1.54 6.34 -17.89
N MET A 224 -2.37 6.36 -16.84
CA MET A 224 -3.52 7.25 -16.73
C MET A 224 -3.12 8.69 -16.39
N SER A 225 -1.96 8.86 -15.77
CA SER A 225 -1.41 10.17 -15.42
C SER A 225 -0.84 10.89 -16.64
N ASP A 226 -0.95 12.22 -16.65
CA ASP A 226 -0.30 13.11 -17.65
C ASP A 226 0.60 14.13 -16.91
N PRO A 227 1.94 14.05 -17.08
CA PRO A 227 2.70 12.99 -17.77
C PRO A 227 2.63 11.63 -17.04
N PRO A 228 2.98 10.52 -17.72
CA PRO A 228 3.02 9.19 -17.11
C PRO A 228 3.87 9.15 -15.86
N LEU A 229 3.40 8.46 -14.81
CA LEU A 229 4.07 8.39 -13.53
C LEU A 229 5.39 7.58 -13.60
N SER A 230 6.38 8.07 -12.86
CA SER A 230 7.50 7.25 -12.43
C SER A 230 7.09 6.49 -11.17
N SER A 231 7.40 5.20 -11.10
CA SER A 231 7.02 4.36 -9.96
C SER A 231 8.11 3.34 -9.63
N ILE A 232 8.23 3.01 -8.35
CA ILE A 232 9.12 1.94 -7.86
C ILE A 232 8.42 0.59 -8.07
N VAL A 233 9.09 -0.32 -8.75
CA VAL A 233 8.64 -1.71 -8.91
C VAL A 233 8.97 -2.48 -7.64
N LEU A 234 7.99 -3.14 -7.06
CA LEU A 234 8.20 -4.05 -5.94
C LEU A 234 8.50 -5.46 -6.46
N ASP A 235 9.45 -6.13 -5.82
CA ASP A 235 9.72 -7.54 -6.03
C ASP A 235 8.78 -8.36 -5.10
N VAL A 236 7.67 -8.87 -5.67
CA VAL A 236 6.58 -9.56 -4.95
C VAL A 236 6.43 -11.01 -5.41
#